data_fa67fc055c8a9696c2db2f09aab8a0b4
#
_entry.id   fa67fc055c8a9696c2db2f09aab8a0b4
#
_cell.length_a   1.000
_cell.length_b   1.000
_cell.length_c   1.000
_cell.angle_alpha   90.00
_cell.angle_beta   90.00
_cell.angle_gamma   90.00
#
_symmetry.space_group_name_H-M   'P 1'
#
loop_
_entity.id
_entity.type
_entity.pdbx_description
1 polymer ?
#
loop_
_entity_poly.entity_id
_entity_poly.type
_entity_poly.pdbx_seq_one_letter_code
_entity_poly.pdbx_strand_id
1 'polypeptide(L)'
;MLTNGEQVTNWRTRFRDLRGAITPELRAEHSQRIASRELAEEFTGLIKELEFEHEGEMIAAVHTGRAYVNAHNTAFTQYVEGQWEAAMRNVSPTLIRAIRLKLLSLRLNDHGRHTDPQHEEPEVILAREVGKLLTNKAEGARLDMNVEPVLSEIGIYRPALTGVDMHLYNSPAAIQKLMQERKEKHQGKQQKESQA
;
A
#
# COMPACT_ATOMS: atom_id res chain seq x y z
N MET A 1 -37.39 14.56 19.11
CA MET A 1 -37.95 14.08 17.82
C MET A 1 -38.50 12.68 18.06
N LEU A 2 -39.78 12.45 17.79
CA LEU A 2 -40.40 11.13 17.91
C LEU A 2 -39.84 10.19 16.83
N THR A 3 -39.65 8.92 17.15
CA THR A 3 -39.21 7.94 16.17
C THR A 3 -40.27 7.69 15.10
N ASN A 4 -39.87 7.22 13.90
CA ASN A 4 -40.82 6.99 12.81
C ASN A 4 -41.93 5.99 13.19
N GLY A 5 -41.63 5.05 14.12
CA GLY A 5 -42.59 4.10 14.67
C GLY A 5 -43.67 4.78 15.58
N GLU A 6 -43.26 5.73 16.40
CA GLU A 6 -44.15 6.48 17.28
C GLU A 6 -45.09 7.41 16.49
N GLN A 7 -44.61 8.00 15.41
CA GLN A 7 -45.43 8.82 14.50
C GLN A 7 -46.49 7.99 13.75
N VAL A 8 -46.16 6.74 13.35
CA VAL A 8 -47.09 5.84 12.66
C VAL A 8 -48.22 5.38 13.60
N THR A 9 -47.89 5.04 14.84
CA THR A 9 -48.90 4.66 15.85
C THR A 9 -49.81 5.82 16.19
N ASN A 10 -49.26 7.02 16.37
CA ASN A 10 -50.02 8.21 16.68
C ASN A 10 -51.00 8.60 15.55
N TRP A 11 -50.58 8.56 14.27
CA TRP A 11 -51.43 8.84 13.12
C TRP A 11 -52.59 7.82 13.02
N ARG A 12 -52.34 6.53 13.17
CA ARG A 12 -53.34 5.47 13.10
C ARG A 12 -54.39 5.61 14.24
N THR A 13 -53.95 5.96 15.42
CA THR A 13 -54.82 6.18 16.57
C THR A 13 -55.74 7.39 16.31
N ARG A 14 -55.18 8.51 15.91
CA ARG A 14 -55.95 9.73 15.58
C ARG A 14 -56.94 9.50 14.42
N PHE A 15 -56.56 8.74 13.40
CA PHE A 15 -57.46 8.39 12.30
C PHE A 15 -58.65 7.52 12.76
N ARG A 16 -58.42 6.60 13.70
CA ARG A 16 -59.51 5.80 14.31
C ARG A 16 -60.39 6.62 15.18
N ASP A 17 -59.80 7.49 16.00
CA ASP A 17 -60.57 8.39 16.90
C ASP A 17 -61.50 9.32 16.12
N LEU A 18 -61.09 9.74 14.95
CA LEU A 18 -61.89 10.55 14.02
C LEU A 18 -62.85 9.71 13.15
N ARG A 19 -63.00 8.41 13.45
CA ARG A 19 -63.86 7.47 12.72
C ARG A 19 -63.63 7.48 11.21
N GLY A 20 -62.37 7.65 10.77
CA GLY A 20 -61.98 7.66 9.35
C GLY A 20 -62.14 9.05 8.68
N ALA A 21 -62.54 10.09 9.38
CA ALA A 21 -62.58 11.44 8.82
C ALA A 21 -61.16 11.99 8.64
N ILE A 22 -60.82 12.42 7.44
CA ILE A 22 -59.48 12.99 7.11
C ILE A 22 -59.58 14.52 7.28
N THR A 23 -59.04 15.00 8.39
CA THR A 23 -58.88 16.46 8.60
C THR A 23 -57.69 17.00 7.79
N PRO A 24 -57.62 18.29 7.47
CA PRO A 24 -56.48 18.92 6.80
C PRO A 24 -55.16 18.64 7.48
N GLU A 25 -55.13 18.67 8.83
CA GLU A 25 -53.93 18.41 9.65
C GLU A 25 -53.49 16.95 9.50
N LEU A 26 -54.42 15.99 9.56
CA LEU A 26 -54.10 14.56 9.39
C LEU A 26 -53.60 14.26 8.00
N ARG A 27 -54.09 14.96 6.98
CA ARG A 27 -53.61 14.88 5.60
C ARG A 27 -52.19 15.44 5.49
N ALA A 28 -51.90 16.59 6.11
CA ALA A 28 -50.56 17.17 6.11
C ALA A 28 -49.54 16.24 6.82
N GLU A 29 -49.88 15.70 7.99
CA GLU A 29 -49.05 14.72 8.69
C GLU A 29 -48.78 13.47 7.84
N HIS A 30 -49.77 12.98 7.13
CA HIS A 30 -49.62 11.81 6.24
C HIS A 30 -48.71 12.11 5.06
N SER A 31 -48.89 13.26 4.39
CA SER A 31 -48.03 13.70 3.28
C SER A 31 -46.61 13.91 3.74
N GLN A 32 -46.37 14.54 4.86
CA GLN A 32 -45.05 14.75 5.42
C GLN A 32 -44.37 13.43 5.76
N ARG A 33 -45.09 12.44 6.28
CA ARG A 33 -44.58 11.12 6.59
C ARG A 33 -44.15 10.35 5.30
N ILE A 34 -44.99 10.44 4.24
CA ILE A 34 -44.67 9.83 2.97
C ILE A 34 -43.38 10.45 2.41
N ALA A 35 -43.33 11.79 2.32
CA ALA A 35 -42.17 12.51 1.85
C ALA A 35 -40.89 12.18 2.64
N SER A 36 -40.98 12.09 3.98
CA SER A 36 -39.84 11.70 4.82
C SER A 36 -39.38 10.26 4.57
N ARG A 37 -40.32 9.35 4.31
CA ARG A 37 -39.99 7.97 3.99
C ARG A 37 -39.30 7.84 2.61
N GLU A 38 -39.87 8.51 1.60
CA GLU A 38 -39.29 8.54 0.24
C GLU A 38 -37.88 9.14 0.29
N LEU A 39 -37.68 10.25 0.99
CA LEU A 39 -36.36 10.85 1.17
C LEU A 39 -35.38 9.92 1.90
N ALA A 40 -35.83 9.18 2.90
CA ALA A 40 -34.98 8.21 3.59
C ALA A 40 -34.58 7.01 2.68
N GLU A 41 -35.50 6.57 1.82
CA GLU A 41 -35.24 5.52 0.83
C GLU A 41 -34.23 6.00 -0.22
N GLU A 42 -34.36 7.24 -0.72
CA GLU A 42 -33.39 7.88 -1.63
C GLU A 42 -32.00 8.03 -1.00
N PHE A 43 -31.92 8.54 0.22
CA PHE A 43 -30.63 8.62 0.93
C PHE A 43 -29.98 7.24 1.13
N THR A 44 -30.79 6.23 1.43
CA THR A 44 -30.28 4.85 1.56
C THR A 44 -29.73 4.34 0.24
N GLY A 45 -30.34 4.68 -0.87
CA GLY A 45 -29.85 4.40 -2.22
C GLY A 45 -28.51 5.09 -2.48
N LEU A 46 -28.47 6.40 -2.25
CA LEU A 46 -27.27 7.21 -2.45
C LEU A 46 -26.06 6.74 -1.60
N ILE A 47 -26.31 6.42 -0.32
CA ILE A 47 -25.25 5.89 0.56
C ILE A 47 -24.63 4.61 -0.04
N LYS A 48 -25.46 3.68 -0.50
CA LYS A 48 -24.98 2.44 -1.12
C LYS A 48 -24.18 2.68 -2.40
N GLU A 49 -24.51 3.69 -3.17
CA GLU A 49 -23.78 4.08 -4.36
C GLU A 49 -22.41 4.65 -4.01
N LEU A 50 -22.39 5.60 -3.05
CA LEU A 50 -21.15 6.20 -2.55
C LEU A 50 -20.21 5.17 -1.88
N GLU A 51 -20.77 4.23 -1.12
CA GLU A 51 -19.99 3.12 -0.55
C GLU A 51 -19.36 2.25 -1.66
N PHE A 52 -20.11 1.95 -2.71
CA PHE A 52 -19.61 1.19 -3.84
C PHE A 52 -18.51 1.95 -4.62
N GLU A 53 -18.68 3.24 -4.85
CA GLU A 53 -17.65 4.08 -5.48
C GLU A 53 -16.40 4.15 -4.60
N HIS A 54 -16.56 4.41 -3.30
CA HIS A 54 -15.47 4.47 -2.34
C HIS A 54 -14.66 3.16 -2.27
N GLU A 55 -15.32 1.99 -2.26
CA GLU A 55 -14.62 0.69 -2.36
C GLU A 55 -13.75 0.61 -3.63
N GLY A 56 -14.22 1.16 -4.76
CA GLY A 56 -13.47 1.22 -6.01
C GLY A 56 -12.23 2.09 -5.92
N GLU A 57 -12.39 3.28 -5.37
CA GLU A 57 -11.28 4.21 -5.16
C GLU A 57 -10.23 3.66 -4.19
N MET A 58 -10.64 2.97 -3.14
CA MET A 58 -9.70 2.30 -2.23
C MET A 58 -8.85 1.26 -2.95
N ILE A 59 -9.45 0.42 -3.81
CA ILE A 59 -8.71 -0.56 -4.61
C ILE A 59 -7.75 0.14 -5.57
N ALA A 60 -8.21 1.16 -6.27
CA ALA A 60 -7.37 1.94 -7.19
C ALA A 60 -6.19 2.61 -6.48
N ALA A 61 -6.43 3.20 -5.30
CA ALA A 61 -5.39 3.80 -4.47
C ALA A 61 -4.32 2.78 -4.04
N VAL A 62 -4.73 1.55 -3.67
CA VAL A 62 -3.80 0.48 -3.33
C VAL A 62 -2.93 0.08 -4.53
N HIS A 63 -3.52 -0.07 -5.71
CA HIS A 63 -2.77 -0.41 -6.93
C HIS A 63 -1.78 0.69 -7.31
N THR A 64 -2.22 1.94 -7.28
CA THR A 64 -1.37 3.11 -7.55
C THR A 64 -0.25 3.22 -6.51
N GLY A 65 -0.56 3.03 -5.23
CA GLY A 65 0.44 3.03 -4.17
C GLY A 65 1.51 1.94 -4.34
N ARG A 66 1.12 0.74 -4.75
CA ARG A 66 2.08 -0.34 -5.05
C ARG A 66 2.93 -0.01 -6.27
N ALA A 67 2.33 0.50 -7.33
CA ALA A 67 3.06 0.91 -8.54
C ALA A 67 4.09 2.01 -8.22
N TYR A 68 3.70 2.99 -7.41
CA TYR A 68 4.59 4.07 -6.98
C TYR A 68 5.77 3.54 -6.16
N VAL A 69 5.55 2.69 -5.15
CA VAL A 69 6.63 2.09 -4.36
C VAL A 69 7.55 1.24 -5.22
N ASN A 70 7.01 0.47 -6.17
CA ASN A 70 7.81 -0.32 -7.08
C ASN A 70 8.66 0.54 -8.02
N ALA A 71 8.09 1.63 -8.56
CA ALA A 71 8.82 2.58 -9.40
C ALA A 71 9.97 3.25 -8.62
N HIS A 72 9.69 3.69 -7.38
CA HIS A 72 10.71 4.22 -6.49
C HIS A 72 11.85 3.22 -6.24
N ASN A 73 11.52 1.98 -5.86
CA ASN A 73 12.52 0.94 -5.61
C ASN A 73 13.34 0.64 -6.87
N THR A 74 12.70 0.59 -8.03
CA THR A 74 13.37 0.37 -9.31
C THR A 74 14.35 1.50 -9.62
N ALA A 75 13.91 2.75 -9.52
CA ALA A 75 14.75 3.93 -9.77
C ALA A 75 15.95 3.97 -8.80
N PHE A 76 15.69 3.72 -7.51
CA PHE A 76 16.73 3.64 -6.49
C PHE A 76 17.76 2.56 -6.81
N THR A 77 17.30 1.33 -7.09
CA THR A 77 18.18 0.20 -7.41
C THR A 77 19.01 0.47 -8.67
N GLN A 78 18.38 0.97 -9.74
CA GLN A 78 19.10 1.29 -10.98
C GLN A 78 20.17 2.36 -10.77
N TYR A 79 19.86 3.38 -9.98
CA TYR A 79 20.83 4.40 -9.65
C TYR A 79 22.02 3.84 -8.87
N VAL A 80 21.74 3.07 -7.81
CA VAL A 80 22.78 2.43 -6.97
C VAL A 80 23.66 1.49 -7.80
N GLU A 81 23.08 0.65 -8.63
CA GLU A 81 23.84 -0.26 -9.51
C GLU A 81 24.70 0.51 -10.50
N GLY A 82 24.18 1.59 -11.11
CA GLY A 82 24.96 2.43 -12.00
C GLY A 82 26.15 3.10 -11.31
N GLN A 83 25.99 3.59 -10.09
CA GLN A 83 27.06 4.16 -9.27
C GLN A 83 28.09 3.09 -8.88
N TRP A 84 27.61 1.90 -8.50
CA TRP A 84 28.47 0.77 -8.17
C TRP A 84 29.33 0.34 -9.36
N GLU A 85 28.74 0.15 -10.53
CA GLU A 85 29.48 -0.22 -11.74
C GLU A 85 30.52 0.85 -12.13
N ALA A 86 30.16 2.14 -12.02
CA ALA A 86 31.07 3.23 -12.30
C ALA A 86 32.26 3.22 -11.32
N ALA A 87 32.01 2.98 -10.04
CA ALA A 87 33.05 2.86 -9.01
C ALA A 87 33.96 1.65 -9.28
N MET A 88 33.37 0.50 -9.64
CA MET A 88 34.15 -0.72 -9.93
C MET A 88 35.03 -0.59 -11.20
N ARG A 89 34.57 0.13 -12.21
CA ARG A 89 35.41 0.45 -13.39
C ARG A 89 36.61 1.33 -13.06
N ASN A 90 36.47 2.16 -12.02
CA ASN A 90 37.50 3.13 -11.60
C ASN A 90 38.28 2.68 -10.34
N VAL A 91 38.29 1.37 -10.03
CA VAL A 91 39.07 0.84 -8.91
C VAL A 91 40.56 1.16 -9.11
N SER A 92 41.16 1.77 -8.08
CA SER A 92 42.55 2.19 -8.11
C SER A 92 43.52 1.00 -8.40
N PRO A 93 44.41 1.09 -9.40
CA PRO A 93 45.44 0.09 -9.62
C PRO A 93 46.30 -0.19 -8.38
N THR A 94 46.51 0.80 -7.54
CA THR A 94 47.23 0.67 -6.26
C THR A 94 46.49 -0.27 -5.32
N LEU A 95 45.17 -0.17 -5.24
CA LEU A 95 44.32 -1.05 -4.41
C LEU A 95 44.39 -2.49 -4.94
N ILE A 96 44.25 -2.68 -6.24
CA ILE A 96 44.33 -4.02 -6.87
C ILE A 96 45.70 -4.65 -6.60
N ARG A 97 46.77 -3.87 -6.72
CA ARG A 97 48.13 -4.32 -6.38
C ARG A 97 48.24 -4.75 -4.91
N ALA A 98 47.72 -3.96 -3.99
CA ALA A 98 47.76 -4.28 -2.56
C ALA A 98 46.98 -5.55 -2.22
N ILE A 99 45.79 -5.73 -2.80
CA ILE A 99 44.97 -6.93 -2.67
C ILE A 99 45.74 -8.16 -3.21
N ARG A 100 46.39 -8.05 -4.39
CA ARG A 100 47.20 -9.13 -4.95
C ARG A 100 48.37 -9.51 -4.05
N LEU A 101 49.09 -8.52 -3.50
CA LEU A 101 50.21 -8.78 -2.60
C LEU A 101 49.73 -9.49 -1.31
N LYS A 102 48.62 -9.06 -0.75
CA LYS A 102 48.04 -9.70 0.43
C LYS A 102 47.61 -11.15 0.13
N LEU A 103 46.98 -11.39 -1.01
CA LEU A 103 46.60 -12.75 -1.45
C LEU A 103 47.84 -13.66 -1.60
N LEU A 104 48.91 -13.16 -2.21
CA LEU A 104 50.18 -13.92 -2.32
C LEU A 104 50.75 -14.23 -0.93
N SER A 105 50.74 -13.29 -0.01
CA SER A 105 51.16 -13.51 1.39
C SER A 105 50.35 -14.61 2.08
N LEU A 106 49.03 -14.57 1.92
CA LEU A 106 48.15 -15.61 2.50
C LEU A 106 48.44 -16.97 1.93
N ARG A 107 48.60 -17.10 0.60
CA ARG A 107 48.94 -18.36 -0.07
C ARG A 107 50.31 -18.91 0.34
N LEU A 108 51.32 -18.04 0.52
CA LEU A 108 52.62 -18.45 1.03
C LEU A 108 52.59 -19.03 2.44
N ASN A 109 51.70 -18.49 3.30
CA ASN A 109 51.54 -18.97 4.67
C ASN A 109 50.63 -20.19 4.78
N ASP A 110 49.99 -20.59 3.70
CA ASP A 110 49.03 -21.70 3.63
C ASP A 110 49.66 -23.05 3.30
N HIS A 111 50.97 -23.10 3.01
CA HIS A 111 51.67 -24.30 2.61
C HIS A 111 51.49 -25.44 3.62
N GLY A 112 50.80 -26.51 3.20
CA GLY A 112 50.61 -27.75 3.97
C GLY A 112 49.39 -27.84 4.85
N ARG A 113 48.47 -26.85 4.84
CA ARG A 113 47.26 -26.85 5.67
C ARG A 113 46.01 -27.41 5.00
N HIS A 114 46.04 -27.79 3.76
CA HIS A 114 44.89 -28.30 2.98
C HIS A 114 44.20 -29.55 3.55
N THR A 115 44.78 -30.20 4.55
CA THR A 115 44.21 -31.40 5.22
C THR A 115 43.42 -31.07 6.50
N ASP A 116 43.43 -29.80 6.92
CA ASP A 116 42.68 -29.39 8.10
C ASP A 116 41.21 -29.13 7.73
N PRO A 117 40.21 -29.79 8.38
CA PRO A 117 38.79 -29.58 8.14
C PRO A 117 38.29 -28.15 8.41
N GLN A 118 39.06 -27.35 9.19
CA GLN A 118 38.74 -25.95 9.52
C GLN A 118 39.54 -24.96 8.63
N HIS A 119 40.25 -25.47 7.62
CA HIS A 119 41.03 -24.63 6.74
C HIS A 119 40.15 -23.78 5.85
N GLU A 120 40.35 -22.47 5.93
CA GLU A 120 39.69 -21.49 5.03
C GLU A 120 40.68 -21.13 3.90
N GLU A 121 40.19 -21.19 2.66
CA GLU A 121 40.97 -20.77 1.48
C GLU A 121 41.43 -19.31 1.59
N PRO A 122 42.64 -18.98 1.18
CA PRO A 122 43.21 -17.62 1.23
C PRO A 122 42.32 -16.56 0.58
N GLU A 123 41.61 -16.92 -0.49
CA GLU A 123 40.66 -16.06 -1.19
C GLU A 123 39.45 -15.68 -0.31
N VAL A 124 38.93 -16.63 0.46
CA VAL A 124 37.79 -16.42 1.37
C VAL A 124 38.20 -15.51 2.52
N ILE A 125 39.39 -15.75 3.10
CA ILE A 125 39.95 -14.90 4.14
C ILE A 125 40.11 -13.47 3.65
N LEU A 126 40.72 -13.29 2.49
CA LEU A 126 40.94 -11.98 1.87
C LEU A 126 39.62 -11.27 1.56
N ALA A 127 38.68 -11.97 0.94
CA ALA A 127 37.36 -11.41 0.61
C ALA A 127 36.65 -10.90 1.87
N ARG A 128 36.67 -11.68 2.97
CA ARG A 128 36.10 -11.30 4.26
C ARG A 128 36.82 -10.07 4.87
N GLU A 129 38.15 -10.01 4.85
CA GLU A 129 38.89 -8.87 5.38
C GLU A 129 38.63 -7.60 4.57
N VAL A 130 38.68 -7.66 3.25
CA VAL A 130 38.38 -6.51 2.36
C VAL A 130 36.92 -6.08 2.49
N GLY A 131 36.00 -7.04 2.51
CA GLY A 131 34.58 -6.76 2.69
C GLY A 131 34.30 -6.03 3.99
N LYS A 132 34.81 -6.53 5.13
CA LYS A 132 34.68 -5.85 6.43
C LYS A 132 35.27 -4.44 6.42
N LEU A 133 36.45 -4.27 5.84
CA LEU A 133 37.09 -2.96 5.78
C LEU A 133 36.27 -1.95 4.98
N LEU A 134 35.75 -2.36 3.81
CA LEU A 134 34.94 -1.50 2.95
C LEU A 134 33.58 -1.20 3.57
N THR A 135 32.93 -2.19 4.16
CA THR A 135 31.63 -2.00 4.85
C THR A 135 31.78 -1.02 6.01
N ASN A 136 32.77 -1.20 6.89
CA ASN A 136 32.98 -0.28 8.02
C ASN A 136 33.27 1.15 7.54
N LYS A 137 34.03 1.31 6.44
CA LYS A 137 34.27 2.64 5.86
C LYS A 137 32.99 3.23 5.24
N ALA A 138 32.19 2.41 4.57
CA ALA A 138 30.93 2.86 3.98
C ALA A 138 29.91 3.27 5.06
N GLU A 139 29.80 2.54 6.16
CA GLU A 139 28.94 2.89 7.31
C GLU A 139 29.33 4.23 7.96
N GLY A 140 30.62 4.52 7.98
CA GLY A 140 31.13 5.80 8.49
C GLY A 140 31.04 6.96 7.48
N ALA A 141 30.75 6.70 6.22
CA ALA A 141 30.67 7.71 5.18
C ALA A 141 29.31 8.44 5.27
N ARG A 142 29.33 9.77 5.20
CA ARG A 142 28.10 10.58 5.10
C ARG A 142 27.75 10.74 3.63
N LEU A 143 26.50 10.43 3.31
CA LEU A 143 25.94 10.68 2.00
C LEU A 143 25.47 12.15 1.94
N ASP A 144 26.05 12.92 1.02
CA ASP A 144 25.59 14.30 0.78
C ASP A 144 24.54 14.31 -0.32
N MET A 145 23.29 14.49 0.07
CA MET A 145 22.14 14.51 -0.84
C MET A 145 22.22 15.63 -1.90
N ASN A 146 23.01 16.68 -1.69
CA ASN A 146 23.15 17.76 -2.66
C ASN A 146 23.97 17.35 -3.88
N VAL A 147 24.82 16.33 -3.74
CA VAL A 147 25.63 15.80 -4.86
C VAL A 147 25.04 14.52 -5.45
N GLU A 148 23.89 14.09 -4.95
CA GLU A 148 23.17 12.88 -5.38
C GLU A 148 21.86 13.28 -6.11
N PRO A 149 21.91 13.59 -7.42
CA PRO A 149 20.78 14.23 -8.12
C PRO A 149 19.52 13.39 -8.13
N VAL A 150 19.64 12.07 -8.23
CA VAL A 150 18.49 11.17 -8.23
C VAL A 150 17.93 11.00 -6.82
N LEU A 151 18.82 10.79 -5.82
CA LEU A 151 18.39 10.56 -4.44
C LEU A 151 17.81 11.82 -3.81
N SER A 152 18.24 13.02 -4.23
CA SER A 152 17.63 14.28 -3.79
C SER A 152 16.16 14.41 -4.21
N GLU A 153 15.79 13.83 -5.37
CA GLU A 153 14.42 13.86 -5.90
C GLU A 153 13.55 12.76 -5.32
N ILE A 154 14.04 11.51 -5.28
CA ILE A 154 13.23 10.36 -4.88
C ILE A 154 13.33 10.04 -3.39
N GLY A 155 14.38 10.51 -2.71
CA GLY A 155 14.72 10.14 -1.33
C GLY A 155 15.35 8.75 -1.20
N ILE A 156 15.91 8.48 -0.02
CA ILE A 156 16.57 7.20 0.31
C ILE A 156 15.66 6.23 1.07
N TYR A 157 14.51 6.70 1.51
CA TYR A 157 13.56 5.92 2.30
C TYR A 157 12.34 5.54 1.47
N ARG A 158 11.75 4.41 1.82
CA ARG A 158 10.48 4.01 1.22
C ARG A 158 9.47 5.14 1.33
N PRO A 159 8.79 5.53 0.23
CA PRO A 159 7.82 6.61 0.26
C PRO A 159 6.65 6.30 1.18
N ALA A 160 6.22 7.32 1.94
CA ALA A 160 5.01 7.22 2.74
C ALA A 160 3.78 7.26 1.83
N LEU A 161 2.84 6.36 2.07
CA LEU A 161 1.57 6.30 1.34
C LEU A 161 0.48 6.96 2.20
N THR A 162 -0.01 8.12 1.77
CA THR A 162 -1.15 8.80 2.37
C THR A 162 -2.44 8.48 1.62
N GLY A 163 -3.55 8.28 2.32
CA GLY A 163 -4.85 7.98 1.70
C GLY A 163 -4.99 6.54 1.18
N VAL A 164 -4.03 5.65 1.47
CA VAL A 164 -4.08 4.24 1.09
C VAL A 164 -4.48 3.40 2.29
N ASP A 165 -5.48 2.53 2.13
CA ASP A 165 -5.82 1.54 3.15
C ASP A 165 -4.69 0.51 3.27
N MET A 166 -3.96 0.58 4.39
CA MET A 166 -2.80 -0.29 4.64
C MET A 166 -3.19 -1.75 4.89
N HIS A 167 -4.41 -2.04 5.34
CA HIS A 167 -4.90 -3.41 5.45
C HIS A 167 -5.06 -4.04 4.05
N LEU A 168 -5.71 -3.34 3.13
CA LEU A 168 -5.83 -3.77 1.75
C LEU A 168 -4.46 -3.80 1.04
N TYR A 169 -3.60 -2.81 1.32
CA TYR A 169 -2.26 -2.75 0.73
C TYR A 169 -1.41 -3.99 1.08
N ASN A 170 -1.44 -4.43 2.33
CA ASN A 170 -0.63 -5.55 2.82
C ASN A 170 -1.26 -6.93 2.59
N SER A 171 -2.56 -6.99 2.24
CA SER A 171 -3.29 -8.25 2.06
C SER A 171 -3.87 -8.39 0.65
N PRO A 172 -3.19 -9.09 -0.28
CA PRO A 172 -3.76 -9.41 -1.59
C PRO A 172 -5.09 -10.15 -1.52
N ALA A 173 -5.25 -11.02 -0.52
CA ALA A 173 -6.48 -11.77 -0.30
C ALA A 173 -7.66 -10.85 0.07
N ALA A 174 -7.42 -9.80 0.88
CA ALA A 174 -8.45 -8.82 1.21
C ALA A 174 -8.93 -8.05 -0.03
N ILE A 175 -7.99 -7.67 -0.92
CA ILE A 175 -8.36 -7.03 -2.20
C ILE A 175 -9.20 -7.97 -3.05
N GLN A 176 -8.79 -9.24 -3.22
CA GLN A 176 -9.54 -10.19 -4.02
C GLN A 176 -10.96 -10.40 -3.49
N LYS A 177 -11.09 -10.52 -2.16
CA LYS A 177 -12.40 -10.63 -1.50
C LYS A 177 -13.26 -9.41 -1.80
N LEU A 178 -12.74 -8.21 -1.61
CA LEU A 178 -13.46 -6.96 -1.89
C LEU A 178 -13.87 -6.85 -3.36
N MET A 179 -12.98 -7.20 -4.28
CA MET A 179 -13.28 -7.23 -5.73
C MET A 179 -14.39 -8.23 -6.08
N GLN A 180 -14.41 -9.39 -5.43
CA GLN A 180 -15.45 -10.40 -5.63
C GLN A 180 -16.80 -9.89 -5.10
N GLU A 181 -16.84 -9.35 -3.89
CA GLU A 181 -18.05 -8.76 -3.30
C GLU A 181 -18.63 -7.64 -4.19
N ARG A 182 -17.76 -6.79 -4.76
CA ARG A 182 -18.16 -5.74 -5.71
C ARG A 182 -18.79 -6.33 -6.99
N LYS A 183 -18.21 -7.38 -7.55
CA LYS A 183 -18.79 -8.06 -8.74
C LYS A 183 -20.18 -8.59 -8.45
N GLU A 184 -20.37 -9.24 -7.31
CA GLU A 184 -21.67 -9.78 -6.90
C GLU A 184 -22.72 -8.68 -6.70
N LYS A 185 -22.35 -7.56 -6.04
CA LYS A 185 -23.20 -6.38 -5.91
C LYS A 185 -23.62 -5.81 -7.26
N HIS A 186 -22.69 -5.72 -8.21
CA HIS A 186 -22.96 -5.19 -9.56
C HIS A 186 -23.88 -6.12 -10.37
N GLN A 187 -23.65 -7.43 -10.35
CA GLN A 187 -24.51 -8.41 -11.05
C GLN A 187 -25.92 -8.44 -10.49
N GLY A 188 -26.07 -8.33 -9.17
CA GLY A 188 -27.36 -8.25 -8.52
C GLY A 188 -28.16 -6.98 -8.88
N LYS A 189 -27.49 -5.84 -9.14
CA LYS A 189 -28.16 -4.63 -9.66
C LYS A 189 -28.67 -4.82 -11.08
N GLN A 190 -27.83 -5.33 -11.99
CA GLN A 190 -28.21 -5.54 -13.40
C GLN A 190 -29.39 -6.53 -13.57
N GLN A 191 -29.44 -7.57 -12.75
CA GLN A 191 -30.56 -8.53 -12.79
C GLN A 191 -31.87 -7.91 -12.33
N LYS A 192 -31.86 -7.01 -11.37
CA LYS A 192 -33.06 -6.29 -10.91
C LYS A 192 -33.56 -5.28 -11.92
N GLU A 193 -32.65 -4.56 -12.60
CA GLU A 193 -32.99 -3.60 -13.66
C GLU A 193 -33.54 -4.28 -14.91
N SER A 194 -33.13 -5.52 -15.19
CA SER A 194 -33.63 -6.30 -16.34
C SER A 194 -34.99 -6.95 -16.09
N GLN A 195 -35.48 -6.95 -14.85
CA GLN A 195 -36.77 -7.54 -14.45
C GLN A 195 -37.85 -6.49 -14.11
N ALA A 196 -37.50 -5.21 -14.13
CA ALA A 196 -38.40 -4.08 -13.89
C ALA A 196 -38.85 -3.44 -15.21
#